data_3f27497a330838e3cf1009e858327917
#
_entry.id   3f27497a330838e3cf1009e858327917
#
_cell.length_a   1.000
_cell.length_b   1.000
_cell.length_c   1.000
_cell.angle_alpha   90.00
_cell.angle_beta   90.00
_cell.angle_gamma   90.00
#
_symmetry.space_group_name_H-M   'P 1'
#
loop_
_entity.id
_entity.type
_entity.pdbx_description
1 polymer ?
#
loop_
_entity_poly.entity_id
_entity_poly.type
_entity_poly.pdbx_seq_one_letter_code
_entity_poly.pdbx_strand_id
1 'polypeptide(L)'
;MTVFINGLRTEVPNCNTTCWIDDPQKIKQINKSNARQTWVKGIVCHTHKGLQGKLLNGVGPNTTIDETLARYQINTDRQVSWDWTIDKNGDVIWQNDPSKRYSWQAGQVNSHTCGFEMIQEENGDQWESCIKASVLMIDFVTAKLGIQRQIPWNHEKNEPDLRIIKRLLSEHGGGKDVVGIYGHCNATSNRGPGDPNKYLFIALKEAGYLLFDYNKQEDLEFWKTKQRTLLGIREAQIDGVAGPGTCDLLKQKGYLHGMFVSRPIDALIK
;
A
#
# COMPACT_ATOMS: atom_id res chain seq x y z
N MET A 1 -17.19 -5.97 9.66
CA MET A 1 -16.60 -7.30 9.38
C MET A 1 -15.13 -7.30 9.73
N THR A 2 -14.51 -8.47 9.90
CA THR A 2 -13.17 -8.59 10.48
C THR A 2 -12.15 -9.12 9.49
N VAL A 3 -10.90 -8.67 9.63
CA VAL A 3 -9.72 -9.15 8.91
C VAL A 3 -8.68 -9.67 9.90
N PHE A 4 -7.66 -10.39 9.42
CA PHE A 4 -6.51 -10.76 10.23
C PHE A 4 -5.35 -9.80 9.97
N ILE A 5 -4.89 -9.16 11.03
CA ILE A 5 -3.70 -8.31 11.01
C ILE A 5 -2.97 -8.41 12.34
N ASN A 6 -1.65 -8.50 12.32
CA ASN A 6 -0.82 -8.82 13.50
C ASN A 6 -1.18 -10.16 14.18
N GLY A 7 -1.75 -11.09 13.42
CA GLY A 7 -2.24 -12.36 13.95
C GLY A 7 -3.53 -12.26 14.75
N LEU A 8 -4.18 -11.11 14.75
CA LEU A 8 -5.40 -10.85 15.50
C LEU A 8 -6.56 -10.53 14.55
N ARG A 9 -7.73 -11.05 14.90
CA ARG A 9 -8.98 -10.68 14.23
C ARG A 9 -9.34 -9.24 14.62
N THR A 10 -9.49 -8.38 13.63
CA THR A 10 -9.70 -6.94 13.83
C THR A 10 -10.83 -6.46 12.92
N GLU A 11 -11.73 -5.65 13.45
CA GLU A 11 -12.80 -5.04 12.66
C GLU A 11 -12.27 -3.90 11.80
N VAL A 12 -12.76 -3.83 10.55
CA VAL A 12 -12.53 -2.70 9.63
C VAL A 12 -13.79 -1.84 9.65
N PRO A 13 -13.73 -0.63 10.21
CA PRO A 13 -14.89 0.25 10.26
C PRO A 13 -15.30 0.72 8.84
N ASN A 14 -16.60 0.81 8.62
CA ASN A 14 -17.20 1.40 7.41
C ASN A 14 -16.77 0.77 6.07
N CYS A 15 -16.29 -0.47 6.10
CA CYS A 15 -15.88 -1.20 4.93
C CYS A 15 -16.55 -2.58 4.89
N ASN A 16 -17.15 -2.94 3.76
CA ASN A 16 -17.69 -4.27 3.55
C ASN A 16 -16.53 -5.23 3.23
N THR A 17 -16.18 -6.10 4.18
CA THR A 17 -15.00 -6.92 4.09
C THR A 17 -15.31 -8.39 4.30
N THR A 18 -14.94 -9.25 3.36
CA THR A 18 -14.98 -10.71 3.48
C THR A 18 -13.58 -11.26 3.73
N CYS A 19 -13.40 -12.03 4.80
CA CYS A 19 -12.11 -12.61 5.14
C CYS A 19 -12.01 -14.06 4.64
N TRP A 20 -11.10 -14.31 3.70
CA TRP A 20 -10.85 -15.65 3.17
C TRP A 20 -9.86 -16.46 4.00
N ILE A 21 -9.14 -15.84 4.93
CA ILE A 21 -8.21 -16.52 5.83
C ILE A 21 -8.94 -17.55 6.73
N ASP A 22 -10.22 -17.33 6.97
CA ASP A 22 -11.06 -18.24 7.77
C ASP A 22 -11.58 -19.46 7.00
N ASP A 23 -11.46 -19.46 5.69
CA ASP A 23 -11.96 -20.54 4.84
C ASP A 23 -10.83 -21.53 4.51
N PRO A 24 -10.83 -22.74 5.09
CA PRO A 24 -9.79 -23.72 4.86
C PRO A 24 -9.62 -24.14 3.39
N GLN A 25 -10.68 -24.04 2.59
CA GLN A 25 -10.62 -24.35 1.15
C GLN A 25 -9.97 -23.21 0.37
N LYS A 26 -10.17 -21.97 0.79
CA LYS A 26 -9.59 -20.78 0.18
C LYS A 26 -8.14 -20.55 0.64
N ILE A 27 -7.84 -20.82 1.92
CA ILE A 27 -6.49 -20.68 2.48
C ILE A 27 -5.47 -21.66 1.90
N LYS A 28 -5.88 -22.90 1.62
CA LYS A 28 -5.00 -23.91 1.00
C LYS A 28 -4.40 -23.46 -0.33
N GLN A 29 -4.95 -22.45 -0.89
CA GLN A 29 -4.65 -21.94 -2.22
C GLN A 29 -3.80 -20.66 -2.17
N ILE A 30 -3.67 -20.00 -1.01
CA ILE A 30 -2.79 -18.81 -0.84
C ILE A 30 -1.34 -19.24 -0.52
N ASN A 31 -0.90 -20.40 -1.00
CA ASN A 31 0.47 -20.89 -0.84
C ASN A 31 1.54 -20.08 -1.63
N LYS A 32 1.15 -18.94 -2.21
CA LYS A 32 2.03 -18.05 -2.97
C LYS A 32 2.49 -16.86 -2.13
N SER A 33 2.58 -17.02 -0.83
CA SER A 33 3.15 -16.03 0.07
C SER A 33 4.18 -16.68 0.99
N ASN A 34 5.24 -15.94 1.33
CA ASN A 34 6.28 -16.42 2.22
C ASN A 34 6.15 -15.82 3.62
N ALA A 35 6.71 -16.50 4.62
CA ALA A 35 6.78 -15.97 5.97
C ALA A 35 7.54 -14.64 5.98
N ARG A 36 6.97 -13.63 6.63
CA ARG A 36 7.59 -12.30 6.73
C ARG A 36 8.62 -12.29 7.86
N GLN A 37 9.79 -11.81 7.56
CA GLN A 37 10.88 -11.64 8.53
C GLN A 37 11.20 -10.17 8.81
N THR A 38 10.55 -9.25 8.08
CA THR A 38 10.79 -7.81 8.18
C THR A 38 9.49 -7.05 8.43
N TRP A 39 9.60 -5.85 8.97
CA TRP A 39 8.44 -4.96 9.13
C TRP A 39 7.86 -4.55 7.78
N VAL A 40 6.54 -4.39 7.74
CA VAL A 40 5.87 -3.77 6.59
C VAL A 40 6.15 -2.28 6.60
N LYS A 41 6.80 -1.79 5.56
CA LYS A 41 7.21 -0.39 5.43
C LYS A 41 6.33 0.40 4.47
N GLY A 42 5.66 -0.30 3.57
CA GLY A 42 4.85 0.35 2.56
C GLY A 42 3.70 -0.50 2.05
N ILE A 43 2.79 0.16 1.34
CA ILE A 43 1.70 -0.46 0.61
C ILE A 43 1.92 -0.21 -0.88
N VAL A 44 1.91 -1.28 -1.67
CA VAL A 44 1.90 -1.19 -3.13
C VAL A 44 0.47 -1.29 -3.63
N CYS A 45 0.04 -0.26 -4.32
CA CYS A 45 -1.29 -0.21 -4.92
C CYS A 45 -1.21 -0.72 -6.36
N HIS A 46 -2.13 -1.63 -6.71
CA HIS A 46 -2.23 -2.18 -8.05
C HIS A 46 -3.62 -1.96 -8.63
N THR A 47 -3.68 -1.92 -9.94
CA THR A 47 -4.93 -1.99 -10.66
C THR A 47 -4.88 -3.11 -11.68
N HIS A 48 -5.96 -3.87 -11.74
CA HIS A 48 -6.08 -4.95 -12.69
C HIS A 48 -6.48 -4.42 -14.06
N LYS A 49 -5.53 -4.36 -15.00
CA LYS A 49 -5.78 -3.95 -16.39
C LYS A 49 -6.25 -5.14 -17.25
N GLY A 50 -7.32 -4.94 -18.00
CA GLY A 50 -7.68 -5.82 -19.13
C GLY A 50 -8.37 -7.13 -18.79
N LEU A 51 -8.84 -7.32 -17.56
CA LEU A 51 -9.63 -8.50 -17.21
C LEU A 51 -11.15 -8.28 -17.37
N GLN A 52 -11.62 -7.05 -17.50
CA GLN A 52 -13.05 -6.77 -17.45
C GLN A 52 -13.81 -7.51 -18.53
N GLY A 53 -13.40 -7.49 -19.79
CA GLY A 53 -14.06 -8.26 -20.84
C GLY A 53 -13.93 -9.78 -20.69
N LYS A 54 -12.79 -10.29 -20.24
CA LYS A 54 -12.54 -11.71 -20.06
C LYS A 54 -13.09 -12.26 -18.74
N LEU A 55 -13.06 -11.47 -17.67
CA LEU A 55 -13.62 -11.86 -16.37
C LEU A 55 -15.15 -11.89 -16.41
N LEU A 56 -15.78 -10.94 -17.09
CA LEU A 56 -17.23 -10.91 -17.24
C LEU A 56 -17.77 -12.08 -18.07
N ASN A 57 -17.00 -12.59 -19.02
CA ASN A 57 -17.39 -13.71 -19.89
C ASN A 57 -17.19 -15.09 -19.26
N GLY A 58 -16.46 -15.20 -18.16
CA GLY A 58 -16.18 -16.47 -17.46
C GLY A 58 -16.75 -16.58 -16.06
N VAL A 59 -17.47 -15.57 -15.60
CA VAL A 59 -18.01 -15.49 -14.24
C VAL A 59 -19.45 -16.02 -14.26
N GLY A 60 -19.72 -17.02 -13.45
CA GLY A 60 -21.11 -17.47 -13.23
C GLY A 60 -21.97 -16.34 -12.64
N PRO A 61 -23.30 -16.41 -12.80
CA PRO A 61 -24.22 -15.33 -12.42
C PRO A 61 -24.18 -14.92 -10.94
N ASN A 62 -23.54 -15.72 -10.09
CA ASN A 62 -23.44 -15.51 -8.66
C ASN A 62 -22.01 -15.18 -8.18
N THR A 63 -21.04 -14.98 -9.07
CA THR A 63 -19.66 -14.68 -8.71
C THR A 63 -19.41 -13.18 -8.87
N THR A 64 -18.96 -12.53 -7.82
CA THR A 64 -18.58 -11.12 -7.87
C THR A 64 -17.24 -10.93 -8.58
N ILE A 65 -16.97 -9.74 -9.10
CA ILE A 65 -15.74 -9.45 -9.86
C ILE A 65 -14.51 -9.55 -8.93
N ASP A 66 -14.66 -9.12 -7.68
CA ASP A 66 -13.65 -9.23 -6.63
C ASP A 66 -13.30 -10.69 -6.31
N GLU A 67 -14.31 -11.57 -6.18
CA GLU A 67 -14.08 -13.01 -6.03
C GLU A 67 -13.33 -13.60 -7.21
N THR A 68 -13.65 -13.21 -8.42
CA THR A 68 -12.95 -13.72 -9.61
C THR A 68 -11.49 -13.30 -9.61
N LEU A 69 -11.21 -12.04 -9.29
CA LEU A 69 -9.85 -11.52 -9.19
C LEU A 69 -9.09 -12.17 -8.02
N ALA A 70 -9.75 -12.31 -6.87
CA ALA A 70 -9.19 -13.01 -5.73
C ALA A 70 -8.88 -14.49 -6.04
N ARG A 71 -9.75 -15.18 -6.79
CA ARG A 71 -9.52 -16.57 -7.24
C ARG A 71 -8.43 -16.67 -8.31
N TYR A 72 -8.20 -15.64 -9.09
CA TYR A 72 -7.15 -15.65 -10.11
C TYR A 72 -5.77 -15.93 -9.50
N GLN A 73 -5.37 -15.28 -8.42
CA GLN A 73 -4.08 -15.55 -7.78
C GLN A 73 -3.97 -17.00 -7.26
N ILE A 74 -5.10 -17.62 -6.95
CA ILE A 74 -5.18 -19.00 -6.49
C ILE A 74 -5.01 -19.98 -7.65
N ASN A 75 -5.67 -19.74 -8.76
CA ASN A 75 -5.83 -20.67 -9.87
C ASN A 75 -4.74 -20.51 -10.97
N THR A 76 -4.00 -19.39 -10.96
CA THR A 76 -2.95 -19.18 -11.97
C THR A 76 -1.65 -19.92 -11.61
N ASP A 77 -0.94 -20.45 -12.61
CA ASP A 77 0.40 -21.03 -12.45
C ASP A 77 1.48 -19.97 -12.22
N ARG A 78 1.15 -18.69 -12.45
CA ARG A 78 2.08 -17.58 -12.19
C ARG A 78 2.30 -17.41 -10.69
N GLN A 79 3.53 -17.08 -10.31
CA GLN A 79 3.89 -16.72 -8.96
C GLN A 79 3.49 -15.26 -8.68
N VAL A 80 2.20 -15.03 -8.45
CA VAL A 80 1.63 -13.73 -8.14
C VAL A 80 0.66 -13.87 -6.97
N SER A 81 0.66 -12.90 -6.08
CA SER A 81 -0.31 -12.80 -4.99
C SER A 81 -0.31 -11.38 -4.42
N TRP A 82 -1.41 -11.02 -3.79
CA TRP A 82 -1.61 -9.75 -3.06
C TRP A 82 -2.40 -10.02 -1.78
N ASP A 83 -2.53 -9.03 -0.93
CA ASP A 83 -3.06 -9.24 0.43
C ASP A 83 -4.57 -9.04 0.50
N TRP A 84 -5.12 -8.15 -0.32
CA TRP A 84 -6.58 -7.98 -0.46
C TRP A 84 -6.97 -7.46 -1.85
N THR A 85 -8.23 -7.66 -2.19
CA THR A 85 -8.84 -7.23 -3.46
C THR A 85 -10.00 -6.29 -3.18
N ILE A 86 -10.19 -5.26 -4.00
CA ILE A 86 -11.29 -4.30 -3.90
C ILE A 86 -12.02 -4.23 -5.23
N ASP A 87 -13.34 -4.41 -5.19
CA ASP A 87 -14.19 -4.36 -6.39
C ASP A 87 -14.71 -2.95 -6.70
N LYS A 88 -15.49 -2.86 -7.78
CA LYS A 88 -16.11 -1.60 -8.22
C LYS A 88 -17.11 -1.02 -7.22
N ASN A 89 -17.72 -1.85 -6.38
CA ASN A 89 -18.70 -1.42 -5.38
C ASN A 89 -18.01 -1.00 -4.06
N GLY A 90 -16.71 -1.26 -3.94
CA GLY A 90 -15.94 -1.03 -2.74
C GLY A 90 -15.99 -2.21 -1.76
N ASP A 91 -16.46 -3.37 -2.21
CA ASP A 91 -16.39 -4.60 -1.42
C ASP A 91 -14.94 -5.12 -1.40
N VAL A 92 -14.52 -5.62 -0.25
CA VAL A 92 -13.14 -6.05 -0.01
C VAL A 92 -13.08 -7.53 0.31
N ILE A 93 -12.20 -8.26 -0.38
CA ILE A 93 -11.81 -9.61 -0.01
C ILE A 93 -10.41 -9.56 0.60
N TRP A 94 -10.31 -9.90 1.88
CA TRP A 94 -9.07 -9.99 2.63
C TRP A 94 -8.51 -11.40 2.55
N GLN A 95 -7.30 -11.56 2.02
CA GLN A 95 -6.75 -12.85 1.61
C GLN A 95 -5.49 -13.25 2.37
N ASN A 96 -4.78 -12.32 2.97
CA ASN A 96 -3.52 -12.59 3.65
C ASN A 96 -3.36 -11.69 4.88
N ASP A 97 -2.66 -12.17 5.91
CA ASP A 97 -2.17 -11.31 7.00
C ASP A 97 -0.82 -10.71 6.61
N PRO A 98 -0.78 -9.43 6.20
CA PRO A 98 0.46 -8.82 5.71
C PRO A 98 1.53 -8.66 6.78
N SER A 99 1.19 -8.79 8.06
CA SER A 99 2.16 -8.76 9.16
C SER A 99 2.93 -10.08 9.30
N LYS A 100 2.36 -11.18 8.85
CA LYS A 100 2.91 -12.53 8.99
C LYS A 100 3.53 -13.06 7.71
N ARG A 101 2.99 -12.65 6.58
CA ARG A 101 3.40 -13.14 5.27
C ARG A 101 3.57 -11.97 4.30
N TYR A 102 4.39 -12.14 3.28
CA TYR A 102 4.49 -11.20 2.18
C TYR A 102 4.04 -11.82 0.86
N SER A 103 3.36 -11.02 0.06
CA SER A 103 2.80 -11.40 -1.22
C SER A 103 3.79 -11.19 -2.36
N TRP A 104 3.60 -11.90 -3.47
CA TRP A 104 4.41 -11.80 -4.69
C TRP A 104 3.77 -10.81 -5.66
N GLN A 105 3.96 -9.51 -5.45
CA GLN A 105 3.22 -8.44 -6.12
C GLN A 105 4.09 -7.44 -6.89
N ALA A 106 5.25 -7.07 -6.36
CA ALA A 106 6.05 -5.97 -6.85
C ALA A 106 7.58 -6.26 -6.82
N GLY A 107 7.96 -7.49 -7.13
CA GLY A 107 9.37 -7.87 -7.29
C GLY A 107 10.19 -7.68 -6.01
N GLN A 108 11.25 -6.88 -6.10
CA GLN A 108 12.23 -6.69 -5.04
C GLN A 108 11.68 -6.07 -3.75
N VAL A 109 10.54 -5.40 -3.81
CA VAL A 109 9.94 -4.75 -2.62
C VAL A 109 9.00 -5.68 -1.83
N ASN A 110 8.71 -6.87 -2.32
CA ASN A 110 7.74 -7.79 -1.70
C ASN A 110 7.99 -8.05 -0.22
N SER A 111 9.24 -8.26 0.18
CA SER A 111 9.58 -8.66 1.57
C SER A 111 9.25 -7.60 2.62
N HIS A 112 9.13 -6.34 2.25
CA HIS A 112 8.88 -5.21 3.16
C HIS A 112 7.66 -4.37 2.80
N THR A 113 6.84 -4.86 1.88
CA THR A 113 5.55 -4.23 1.53
C THR A 113 4.40 -5.21 1.63
N CYS A 114 3.21 -4.70 1.77
CA CYS A 114 1.97 -5.37 1.46
C CYS A 114 1.31 -4.70 0.26
N GLY A 115 0.26 -5.28 -0.28
CA GLY A 115 -0.39 -4.65 -1.42
C GLY A 115 -1.72 -5.27 -1.78
N PHE A 116 -2.40 -4.60 -2.68
CA PHE A 116 -3.74 -4.97 -3.08
C PHE A 116 -4.01 -4.67 -4.55
N GLU A 117 -4.94 -5.39 -5.08
CA GLU A 117 -5.50 -5.16 -6.40
C GLU A 117 -6.84 -4.45 -6.30
N MET A 118 -6.99 -3.37 -7.04
CA MET A 118 -8.29 -2.74 -7.25
C MET A 118 -8.72 -2.87 -8.71
N ILE A 119 -10.02 -2.93 -8.91
CA ILE A 119 -10.60 -3.01 -10.24
C ILE A 119 -10.63 -1.61 -10.87
N GLN A 120 -10.37 -1.53 -12.16
CA GLN A 120 -10.48 -0.32 -12.95
C GLN A 120 -11.27 -0.58 -14.24
N GLU A 121 -11.78 0.47 -14.85
CA GLU A 121 -12.44 0.41 -16.16
C GLU A 121 -11.45 0.16 -17.30
N GLU A 122 -11.96 -0.20 -18.48
CA GLU A 122 -11.12 -0.47 -19.65
C GLU A 122 -10.28 0.75 -20.09
N ASN A 123 -10.83 1.95 -19.92
CA ASN A 123 -10.14 3.21 -20.16
C ASN A 123 -9.11 3.56 -19.07
N GLY A 124 -9.02 2.76 -18.00
CA GLY A 124 -8.13 2.97 -16.88
C GLY A 124 -8.71 3.81 -15.74
N ASP A 125 -9.94 4.27 -15.83
CA ASP A 125 -10.60 5.00 -14.75
C ASP A 125 -10.99 4.08 -13.60
N GLN A 126 -11.13 4.64 -12.42
CA GLN A 126 -11.47 3.92 -11.19
C GLN A 126 -12.81 4.41 -10.66
N TRP A 127 -13.65 3.47 -10.21
CA TRP A 127 -14.93 3.82 -9.58
C TRP A 127 -14.71 4.54 -8.26
N GLU A 128 -15.52 5.53 -7.97
CA GLU A 128 -15.46 6.32 -6.74
C GLU A 128 -15.58 5.43 -5.49
N SER A 129 -16.48 4.43 -5.51
CA SER A 129 -16.64 3.45 -4.43
C SER A 129 -15.38 2.62 -4.20
N CYS A 130 -14.72 2.18 -5.27
CA CYS A 130 -13.45 1.45 -5.20
C CYS A 130 -12.35 2.33 -4.59
N ILE A 131 -12.25 3.60 -5.02
CA ILE A 131 -11.29 4.56 -4.47
C ILE A 131 -11.56 4.82 -2.98
N LYS A 132 -12.82 5.05 -2.59
CA LYS A 132 -13.19 5.26 -1.19
C LYS A 132 -12.82 4.07 -0.31
N ALA A 133 -13.16 2.86 -0.74
CA ALA A 133 -12.80 1.65 -0.02
C ALA A 133 -11.28 1.47 0.05
N SER A 134 -10.55 1.80 -1.02
CA SER A 134 -9.09 1.76 -1.04
C SER A 134 -8.49 2.70 0.00
N VAL A 135 -8.98 3.94 0.09
CA VAL A 135 -8.52 4.91 1.11
C VAL A 135 -8.80 4.38 2.52
N LEU A 136 -10.01 3.86 2.80
CA LEU A 136 -10.35 3.29 4.10
C LEU A 136 -9.45 2.10 4.47
N MET A 137 -9.19 1.21 3.53
CA MET A 137 -8.30 0.06 3.77
C MET A 137 -6.85 0.48 3.96
N ILE A 138 -6.35 1.43 3.18
CA ILE A 138 -5.01 1.98 3.34
C ILE A 138 -4.88 2.67 4.71
N ASP A 139 -5.86 3.48 5.13
CA ASP A 139 -5.88 4.11 6.44
C ASP A 139 -5.84 3.07 7.57
N PHE A 140 -6.67 2.05 7.46
CA PHE A 140 -6.72 0.96 8.43
C PHE A 140 -5.37 0.21 8.52
N VAL A 141 -4.81 -0.20 7.39
CA VAL A 141 -3.57 -0.97 7.35
C VAL A 141 -2.38 -0.12 7.81
N THR A 142 -2.30 1.14 7.39
CA THR A 142 -1.23 2.06 7.84
C THR A 142 -1.27 2.27 9.35
N ALA A 143 -2.47 2.45 9.91
CA ALA A 143 -2.64 2.60 11.37
C ALA A 143 -2.23 1.33 12.13
N LYS A 144 -2.60 0.14 11.63
CA LYS A 144 -2.33 -1.14 12.30
C LYS A 144 -0.88 -1.58 12.20
N LEU A 145 -0.23 -1.32 11.08
CA LEU A 145 1.15 -1.74 10.82
C LEU A 145 2.19 -0.65 11.06
N GLY A 146 1.76 0.56 11.40
CA GLY A 146 2.67 1.66 11.64
C GLY A 146 3.33 2.21 10.38
N ILE A 147 2.69 2.07 9.22
CA ILE A 147 3.21 2.57 7.95
C ILE A 147 3.01 4.09 7.88
N GLN A 148 4.03 4.81 7.41
CA GLN A 148 3.95 6.25 7.24
C GLN A 148 2.90 6.63 6.20
N ARG A 149 2.05 7.61 6.54
CA ARG A 149 1.01 8.15 5.64
C ARG A 149 1.60 9.17 4.67
N GLN A 150 2.35 8.70 3.69
CA GLN A 150 2.94 9.53 2.64
C GLN A 150 2.79 8.89 1.27
N ILE A 151 2.68 9.73 0.25
CA ILE A 151 2.45 9.33 -1.15
C ILE A 151 3.44 10.03 -2.09
N PRO A 152 3.76 9.41 -3.23
CA PRO A 152 4.57 10.05 -4.26
C PRO A 152 3.88 11.28 -4.85
N TRP A 153 4.59 12.41 -4.85
CA TRP A 153 4.03 13.67 -5.34
C TRP A 153 5.07 14.50 -6.07
N ASN A 154 4.68 15.02 -7.22
CA ASN A 154 5.47 15.98 -7.97
C ASN A 154 5.03 17.40 -7.56
N HIS A 155 5.82 18.06 -6.72
CA HIS A 155 5.49 19.40 -6.21
C HIS A 155 5.48 20.47 -7.30
N GLU A 156 6.30 20.33 -8.35
CA GLU A 156 6.38 21.31 -9.44
C GLU A 156 5.11 21.33 -10.27
N LYS A 157 4.57 20.14 -10.55
CA LYS A 157 3.33 19.97 -11.33
C LYS A 157 2.08 19.95 -10.47
N ASN A 158 2.25 19.86 -9.14
CA ASN A 158 1.17 19.67 -8.17
C ASN A 158 0.28 18.45 -8.50
N GLU A 159 0.88 17.33 -8.83
CA GLU A 159 0.20 16.09 -9.22
C GLU A 159 0.87 14.85 -8.62
N PRO A 160 0.18 13.69 -8.54
CA PRO A 160 0.81 12.44 -8.16
C PRO A 160 2.01 12.11 -9.03
N ASP A 161 3.11 11.70 -8.40
CA ASP A 161 4.29 11.24 -9.13
C ASP A 161 4.17 9.75 -9.47
N LEU A 162 3.81 9.47 -10.71
CA LEU A 162 3.66 8.10 -11.21
C LEU A 162 4.94 7.56 -11.87
N ARG A 163 6.05 8.28 -11.76
CA ARG A 163 7.37 7.84 -12.23
C ARG A 163 7.96 6.80 -11.27
N ILE A 164 8.93 6.06 -11.76
CA ILE A 164 9.71 5.13 -10.94
C ILE A 164 10.40 5.88 -9.79
N ILE A 165 10.23 5.35 -8.59
CA ILE A 165 11.02 5.76 -7.44
C ILE A 165 12.33 4.96 -7.48
N LYS A 166 13.43 5.61 -7.85
CA LYS A 166 14.74 4.95 -8.05
C LYS A 166 15.17 4.11 -6.86
N ARG A 167 14.91 4.56 -5.65
CA ARG A 167 15.26 3.85 -4.40
C ARG A 167 14.51 2.52 -4.20
N LEU A 168 13.40 2.31 -4.92
CA LEU A 168 12.67 1.02 -4.90
C LEU A 168 13.33 -0.04 -5.80
N LEU A 169 14.19 0.37 -6.72
CA LEU A 169 14.87 -0.55 -7.61
C LEU A 169 16.00 -1.31 -6.89
N SER A 170 16.26 -2.55 -7.32
CA SER A 170 17.26 -3.43 -6.70
C SER A 170 18.67 -2.84 -6.71
N GLU A 171 19.06 -2.18 -7.79
CA GLU A 171 20.37 -1.50 -7.94
C GLU A 171 20.56 -0.32 -6.99
N HIS A 172 19.47 0.17 -6.38
CA HIS A 172 19.47 1.27 -5.42
C HIS A 172 19.00 0.86 -4.01
N GLY A 173 19.11 -0.42 -3.67
CA GLY A 173 18.78 -0.93 -2.34
C GLY A 173 17.43 -1.66 -2.23
N GLY A 174 16.65 -1.73 -3.31
CA GLY A 174 15.41 -2.50 -3.36
C GLY A 174 14.32 -2.00 -2.40
N GLY A 175 14.31 -0.71 -2.10
CA GLY A 175 13.29 -0.06 -1.27
C GLY A 175 13.35 -0.37 0.22
N LYS A 176 14.46 -0.92 0.73
CA LYS A 176 14.59 -1.26 2.17
C LYS A 176 14.36 -0.08 3.11
N ASP A 177 14.58 1.11 2.64
CA ASP A 177 14.46 2.39 3.35
C ASP A 177 13.31 3.27 2.84
N VAL A 178 12.55 2.81 1.85
CA VAL A 178 11.39 3.54 1.33
C VAL A 178 10.13 3.14 2.09
N VAL A 179 9.41 4.12 2.58
CA VAL A 179 8.17 3.95 3.35
C VAL A 179 7.02 4.70 2.69
N GLY A 180 5.79 4.30 2.98
CA GLY A 180 4.60 5.00 2.51
C GLY A 180 3.77 4.19 1.52
N ILE A 181 2.92 4.88 0.78
CA ILE A 181 1.97 4.31 -0.15
C ILE A 181 2.40 4.68 -1.56
N TYR A 182 2.62 3.73 -2.42
CA TYR A 182 3.04 3.96 -3.80
C TYR A 182 2.42 2.95 -4.76
N GLY A 183 2.40 3.29 -6.03
CA GLY A 183 1.87 2.42 -7.07
C GLY A 183 2.88 1.37 -7.52
N HIS A 184 2.41 0.34 -8.16
CA HIS A 184 3.26 -0.62 -8.85
C HIS A 184 4.11 0.06 -9.94
N CYS A 185 3.56 1.08 -10.60
CA CYS A 185 4.30 1.93 -11.54
C CYS A 185 5.52 2.63 -10.92
N ASN A 186 5.48 2.90 -9.60
CA ASN A 186 6.62 3.47 -8.88
C ASN A 186 7.68 2.42 -8.52
N ALA A 187 7.29 1.15 -8.37
CA ALA A 187 8.13 0.10 -7.82
C ALA A 187 8.84 -0.74 -8.89
N THR A 188 8.34 -0.77 -10.11
CA THR A 188 8.90 -1.61 -11.18
C THR A 188 8.92 -0.89 -12.53
N SER A 189 9.97 -1.16 -13.35
CA SER A 189 10.14 -0.55 -14.66
C SER A 189 9.24 -1.16 -15.75
N ASN A 190 8.59 -2.29 -15.49
CA ASN A 190 7.74 -2.99 -16.45
C ASN A 190 6.26 -2.59 -16.36
N ARG A 191 5.94 -1.55 -15.58
CA ARG A 191 4.59 -0.98 -15.41
C ARG A 191 4.58 0.49 -15.80
N GLY A 192 3.54 0.87 -16.53
CA GLY A 192 3.32 2.26 -16.91
C GLY A 192 2.49 3.03 -15.87
N PRO A 193 2.41 4.37 -16.02
CA PRO A 193 1.51 5.20 -15.25
C PRO A 193 0.07 4.75 -15.49
N GLY A 194 -0.64 4.37 -14.44
CA GLY A 194 -1.99 3.78 -14.49
C GLY A 194 -2.08 2.43 -13.79
N ASP A 195 -1.04 2.05 -13.03
CA ASP A 195 -1.05 0.90 -12.13
C ASP A 195 -0.60 1.34 -10.72
N PRO A 196 -1.49 1.98 -9.94
CA PRO A 196 -2.77 2.58 -10.32
C PRO A 196 -2.61 3.90 -11.08
N ASN A 197 -3.74 4.49 -11.52
CA ASN A 197 -3.73 5.84 -12.05
C ASN A 197 -3.73 6.90 -10.91
N LYS A 198 -3.75 8.18 -11.29
CA LYS A 198 -3.61 9.31 -10.37
C LYS A 198 -4.75 9.48 -9.35
N TYR A 199 -5.96 8.95 -9.63
CA TYR A 199 -7.16 9.26 -8.83
C TYR A 199 -7.08 8.74 -7.39
N LEU A 200 -6.49 7.56 -7.17
CA LEU A 200 -6.25 7.07 -5.82
C LEU A 200 -5.34 8.02 -5.02
N PHE A 201 -4.26 8.49 -5.62
CA PHE A 201 -3.32 9.39 -4.93
C PHE A 201 -3.92 10.77 -4.66
N ILE A 202 -4.80 11.26 -5.54
CA ILE A 202 -5.57 12.50 -5.29
C ILE A 202 -6.48 12.30 -4.07
N ALA A 203 -7.21 11.18 -3.99
CA ALA A 203 -8.05 10.87 -2.84
C ALA A 203 -7.24 10.71 -1.53
N LEU A 204 -6.07 10.11 -1.59
CA LEU A 204 -5.16 10.02 -0.45
C LEU A 204 -4.63 11.40 -0.02
N LYS A 205 -4.33 12.30 -0.97
CA LYS A 205 -4.01 13.71 -0.65
C LYS A 205 -5.17 14.39 0.09
N GLU A 206 -6.40 14.22 -0.40
CA GLU A 206 -7.61 14.78 0.24
C GLU A 206 -7.85 14.19 1.62
N ALA A 207 -7.50 12.91 1.83
CA ALA A 207 -7.49 12.26 3.14
C ALA A 207 -6.31 12.71 4.03
N GLY A 208 -5.48 13.66 3.58
CA GLY A 208 -4.42 14.29 4.34
C GLY A 208 -3.11 13.51 4.40
N TYR A 209 -2.81 12.72 3.39
CA TYR A 209 -1.51 12.07 3.27
C TYR A 209 -0.41 13.09 2.95
N LEU A 210 0.78 12.87 3.50
CA LEU A 210 1.95 13.70 3.24
C LEU A 210 2.39 13.53 1.78
N LEU A 211 2.61 14.66 1.12
CA LEU A 211 3.09 14.70 -0.26
C LEU A 211 4.61 14.64 -0.25
N PHE A 212 5.20 13.64 -0.89
CA PHE A 212 6.63 13.38 -0.82
C PHE A 212 7.22 13.09 -2.20
N ASP A 213 8.17 13.89 -2.65
CA ASP A 213 8.92 13.60 -3.88
C ASP A 213 10.15 12.74 -3.55
N TYR A 214 10.00 11.44 -3.73
CA TYR A 214 11.07 10.45 -3.46
C TYR A 214 12.30 10.61 -4.36
N ASN A 215 12.19 11.37 -5.44
CA ASN A 215 13.26 11.62 -6.39
C ASN A 215 13.93 12.98 -6.17
N LYS A 216 13.37 13.83 -5.30
CA LYS A 216 13.95 15.14 -4.94
C LYS A 216 14.87 15.04 -3.73
N GLN A 217 16.07 15.56 -3.90
CA GLN A 217 17.05 15.62 -2.81
C GLN A 217 16.58 16.50 -1.65
N GLU A 218 15.82 17.54 -1.93
CA GLU A 218 15.30 18.48 -0.93
C GLU A 218 14.37 17.82 0.09
N ASP A 219 13.47 16.93 -0.38
CA ASP A 219 12.58 16.21 0.52
C ASP A 219 13.36 15.20 1.39
N LEU A 220 14.42 14.59 0.85
CA LEU A 220 15.32 13.76 1.64
C LEU A 220 16.05 14.56 2.69
N GLU A 221 16.55 15.74 2.35
CA GLU A 221 17.25 16.63 3.30
C GLU A 221 16.30 17.18 4.37
N PHE A 222 15.03 17.44 4.02
CA PHE A 222 14.01 17.78 5.00
C PHE A 222 13.90 16.68 6.07
N TRP A 223 13.73 15.43 5.68
CA TRP A 223 13.64 14.32 6.63
C TRP A 223 14.94 14.10 7.40
N LYS A 224 16.09 14.22 6.77
CA LYS A 224 17.40 14.15 7.48
C LYS A 224 17.50 15.21 8.57
N THR A 225 17.08 16.43 8.27
CA THR A 225 17.06 17.52 9.25
C THR A 225 16.13 17.18 10.42
N LYS A 226 14.90 16.69 10.16
CA LYS A 226 13.96 16.29 11.22
C LYS A 226 14.49 15.12 12.05
N GLN A 227 15.13 14.14 11.43
CA GLN A 227 15.76 13.02 12.13
C GLN A 227 16.87 13.52 13.08
N ARG A 228 17.70 14.50 12.68
CA ARG A 228 18.71 15.11 13.55
C ARG A 228 18.09 15.93 14.67
N THR A 229 17.23 16.87 14.32
CA THR A 229 16.79 17.93 15.24
C THR A 229 15.69 17.48 16.19
N LEU A 230 14.73 16.70 15.72
CA LEU A 230 13.59 16.27 16.52
C LEU A 230 13.83 14.96 17.25
N LEU A 231 14.49 14.01 16.62
CA LEU A 231 14.54 12.64 17.09
C LEU A 231 15.89 12.31 17.72
N GLY A 232 16.93 13.11 17.45
CA GLY A 232 18.28 12.84 17.95
C GLY A 232 18.85 11.51 17.42
N ILE A 233 18.47 11.14 16.20
CA ILE A 233 18.97 9.92 15.55
C ILE A 233 20.46 10.09 15.28
N ARG A 234 21.24 9.02 15.50
CA ARG A 234 22.69 9.03 15.23
C ARG A 234 22.95 9.29 13.74
N GLU A 235 23.97 10.09 13.45
CA GLU A 235 24.31 10.53 12.08
C GLU A 235 24.40 9.37 11.08
N ALA A 236 25.01 8.26 11.49
CA ALA A 236 25.13 7.05 10.65
C ALA A 236 23.79 6.36 10.31
N GLN A 237 22.70 6.77 10.95
CA GLN A 237 21.35 6.20 10.75
C GLN A 237 20.38 7.20 10.09
N ILE A 238 20.89 8.37 9.75
CA ILE A 238 20.09 9.43 9.11
C ILE A 238 20.08 9.18 7.61
N ASP A 239 18.93 8.73 7.13
CA ASP A 239 18.73 8.38 5.72
C ASP A 239 17.79 9.34 4.95
N GLY A 240 17.12 10.24 5.67
CA GLY A 240 16.13 11.17 5.10
C GLY A 240 14.78 10.51 4.81
N VAL A 241 14.53 9.33 5.40
CA VAL A 241 13.29 8.57 5.19
C VAL A 241 12.62 8.31 6.52
N ALA A 242 11.32 8.58 6.60
CA ALA A 242 10.53 8.28 7.78
C ALA A 242 10.20 6.77 7.85
N GLY A 243 11.23 5.96 8.11
CA GLY A 243 11.08 4.52 8.32
C GLY A 243 10.38 4.16 9.63
N PRO A 244 10.09 2.87 9.87
CA PRO A 244 9.42 2.42 11.09
C PRO A 244 10.11 2.91 12.36
N GLY A 245 11.43 2.87 12.43
CA GLY A 245 12.19 3.39 13.57
C GLY A 245 12.01 4.89 13.78
N THR A 246 11.98 5.68 12.72
CA THR A 246 11.67 7.11 12.77
C THR A 246 10.24 7.32 13.27
N CYS A 247 9.27 6.55 12.77
CA CYS A 247 7.89 6.63 13.20
C CYS A 247 7.70 6.23 14.66
N ASP A 248 8.39 5.19 15.13
CA ASP A 248 8.35 4.76 16.52
C ASP A 248 8.92 5.82 17.47
N LEU A 249 10.02 6.47 17.09
CA LEU A 249 10.58 7.58 17.84
C LEU A 249 9.62 8.80 17.86
N LEU A 250 8.97 9.09 16.74
CA LEU A 250 7.95 10.14 16.69
C LEU A 250 6.79 9.85 17.63
N LYS A 251 6.34 8.59 17.70
CA LYS A 251 5.31 8.14 18.66
C LYS A 251 5.79 8.27 20.10
N GLN A 252 6.98 7.78 20.43
CA GLN A 252 7.55 7.85 21.78
C GLN A 252 7.70 9.29 22.27
N LYS A 253 8.01 10.22 21.38
CA LYS A 253 8.12 11.65 21.69
C LYS A 253 6.78 12.40 21.66
N GLY A 254 5.66 11.68 21.43
CA GLY A 254 4.31 12.29 21.44
C GLY A 254 3.95 13.06 20.16
N TYR A 255 4.77 12.98 19.11
CA TYR A 255 4.46 13.64 17.83
C TYR A 255 3.46 12.88 16.97
N LEU A 256 3.23 11.60 17.25
CA LEU A 256 2.25 10.76 16.57
C LEU A 256 1.29 10.17 17.59
N HIS A 257 0.07 10.66 17.65
CA HIS A 257 -0.99 10.09 18.48
C HIS A 257 -1.71 8.99 17.71
N GLY A 258 -1.55 7.74 18.11
CA GLY A 258 -2.36 6.55 17.81
C GLY A 258 -2.89 6.33 16.39
N MET A 259 -3.30 7.38 15.71
CA MET A 259 -3.51 7.46 14.26
C MET A 259 -2.46 8.40 13.69
N PHE A 260 -1.79 7.99 12.62
CA PHE A 260 -0.83 8.83 11.92
C PHE A 260 -1.50 10.12 11.53
N VAL A 261 -0.99 11.24 12.06
CA VAL A 261 -1.57 12.53 11.76
C VAL A 261 -1.24 12.87 10.31
N SER A 262 -2.26 13.16 9.55
CA SER A 262 -2.21 13.56 8.16
C SER A 262 -1.62 14.96 7.93
N ARG A 263 -1.02 15.57 8.93
CA ARG A 263 -0.47 16.92 8.83
C ARG A 263 1.05 16.87 8.65
N PRO A 264 1.63 17.83 7.91
CA PRO A 264 3.07 18.02 7.89
C PRO A 264 3.62 18.06 9.32
N ILE A 265 4.79 17.48 9.52
CA ILE A 265 5.45 17.45 10.84
C ILE A 265 5.54 18.84 11.47
N ASP A 266 5.66 19.90 10.67
CA ASP A 266 5.69 21.29 11.14
C ASP A 266 4.39 21.74 11.79
N ALA A 267 3.26 21.09 11.51
CA ALA A 267 1.99 21.32 12.21
C ALA A 267 1.86 20.53 13.51
N LEU A 268 2.76 19.57 13.76
CA LEU A 268 2.81 18.74 14.96
C LEU A 268 3.76 19.31 16.03
N ILE A 269 4.55 20.31 15.69
CA ILE A 269 5.62 20.90 16.51
C ILE A 269 5.20 22.28 17.08
N LYS A 270 3.93 22.56 17.15
CA LYS A 270 3.41 23.77 17.84
C LYS A 270 3.15 23.49 19.30
#